data_7c1bb7daf7ad2d694ca13af6e74fcbb3
#
_entry.id   7c1bb7daf7ad2d694ca13af6e74fcbb3
#
_cell.length_a   1.000
_cell.length_b   1.000
_cell.length_c   1.000
_cell.angle_alpha   90.00
_cell.angle_beta   90.00
_cell.angle_gamma   90.00
#
_symmetry.space_group_name_H-M   'P 1'
#
loop_
_entity.id
_entity.type
_entity.pdbx_description
1 polymer ?
#
loop_
_entity_poly.entity_id
_entity_poly.type
_entity_poly.pdbx_seq_one_letter_code
_entity_poly.pdbx_strand_id
1 'polypeptide(L)'
;MDFKQMYQEKLVSAEKAASVIKSGDWVDYGWTTATPVAVDKAIAKRLPELTDVNFRGGILMWVPEIFKIENPAEHMTWNSWHMGGIERKAIAQGFSYYAPIRYSELPRYYRESQTKPDVAVFQVSPMDEHGFFNFGPNASHMAAVCETSKVVIVEVNENMPVCFGGTEEGVHISHVDMIVEGDNPAIAEMGGGAAATDVDQAVAKLILEEIPDGACLQLGIGGMPNAVGALIAKSDLKDLGVHTEMYVDAFVDIANAGKITGARKNIDKGRQVYAFGAGTKKLYDYLNKNPECMSAPVDYTNDVRTISALDNFMSINNAVDLDLFGQVNACLLYTSPSPRDSTSS
;
A
#
# COMPACT_ATOMS: atom_id res chain seq x y z
N MET A 1 5.81 -31.14 8.43
CA MET A 1 5.31 -30.26 9.52
C MET A 1 3.80 -30.21 9.41
N ASP A 2 3.10 -30.28 10.52
CA ASP A 2 1.63 -30.12 10.50
C ASP A 2 1.28 -28.65 10.71
N PHE A 3 1.06 -27.94 9.60
CA PHE A 3 0.74 -26.52 9.62
C PHE A 3 -0.63 -26.24 10.25
N LYS A 4 -1.55 -27.20 10.20
CA LYS A 4 -2.86 -27.06 10.88
C LYS A 4 -2.71 -27.09 12.40
N GLN A 5 -1.85 -27.96 12.91
CA GLN A 5 -1.54 -28.01 14.32
C GLN A 5 -0.85 -26.70 14.76
N MET A 6 0.17 -26.25 14.02
CA MET A 6 0.83 -24.96 14.31
C MET A 6 -0.15 -23.78 14.32
N TYR A 7 -1.11 -23.77 13.37
CA TYR A 7 -2.15 -22.75 13.32
C TYR A 7 -2.98 -22.73 14.59
N GLN A 8 -3.46 -23.89 15.04
CA GLN A 8 -4.27 -24.01 16.27
C GLN A 8 -3.48 -23.60 17.54
N GLU A 9 -2.19 -23.93 17.60
CA GLU A 9 -1.32 -23.54 18.73
C GLU A 9 -1.09 -22.03 18.80
N LYS A 10 -1.12 -21.32 17.66
CA LYS A 10 -0.92 -19.87 17.56
C LYS A 10 -2.22 -19.06 17.54
N LEU A 11 -3.37 -19.72 17.40
CA LEU A 11 -4.66 -19.07 17.35
C LEU A 11 -5.04 -18.49 18.72
N VAL A 12 -5.33 -17.19 18.74
CA VAL A 12 -5.69 -16.45 19.97
C VAL A 12 -6.83 -15.48 19.71
N SER A 13 -7.45 -14.98 20.78
CA SER A 13 -8.43 -13.89 20.65
C SER A 13 -7.73 -12.55 20.34
N ALA A 14 -8.48 -11.60 19.79
CA ALA A 14 -7.98 -10.25 19.54
C ALA A 14 -7.52 -9.55 20.84
N GLU A 15 -8.20 -9.80 21.97
CA GLU A 15 -7.81 -9.25 23.28
C GLU A 15 -6.47 -9.84 23.74
N LYS A 16 -6.25 -11.15 23.51
CA LYS A 16 -4.97 -11.78 23.84
C LYS A 16 -3.85 -11.22 22.97
N ALA A 17 -4.10 -11.05 21.68
CA ALA A 17 -3.16 -10.42 20.76
C ALA A 17 -2.83 -8.97 21.19
N ALA A 18 -3.84 -8.15 21.49
CA ALA A 18 -3.65 -6.79 21.98
C ALA A 18 -2.88 -6.73 23.32
N SER A 19 -2.96 -7.78 24.16
CA SER A 19 -2.34 -7.80 25.50
C SER A 19 -0.81 -7.79 25.49
N VAL A 20 -0.15 -8.09 24.37
CA VAL A 20 1.31 -8.10 24.27
C VAL A 20 1.91 -6.71 24.14
N ILE A 21 1.13 -5.72 23.67
CA ILE A 21 1.56 -4.34 23.48
C ILE A 21 1.76 -3.67 24.84
N LYS A 22 2.85 -2.94 24.99
CA LYS A 22 3.25 -2.24 26.21
C LYS A 22 3.46 -0.76 25.94
N SER A 23 3.48 0.03 27.02
CA SER A 23 3.90 1.44 26.94
C SER A 23 5.31 1.54 26.37
N GLY A 24 5.52 2.48 25.45
CA GLY A 24 6.78 2.70 24.74
C GLY A 24 7.01 1.83 23.50
N ASP A 25 6.15 0.84 23.23
CA ASP A 25 6.31 -0.04 22.08
C ASP A 25 6.10 0.69 20.74
N TRP A 26 6.79 0.19 19.72
CA TRP A 26 6.54 0.50 18.31
C TRP A 26 5.65 -0.59 17.70
N VAL A 27 4.48 -0.19 17.21
CA VAL A 27 3.46 -1.10 16.66
C VAL A 27 3.24 -0.77 15.19
N ASP A 28 3.46 -1.74 14.31
CA ASP A 28 3.26 -1.57 12.87
C ASP A 28 1.90 -2.13 12.44
N TYR A 29 1.11 -1.32 11.74
CA TYR A 29 -0.24 -1.66 11.25
C TYR A 29 -0.27 -2.06 9.77
N GLY A 30 0.91 -2.29 9.16
CA GLY A 30 1.01 -2.63 7.76
C GLY A 30 0.65 -1.46 6.84
N TRP A 31 0.08 -1.78 5.70
CA TRP A 31 -0.11 -0.84 4.59
C TRP A 31 -1.50 -0.99 3.97
N THR A 32 -2.18 0.11 3.70
CA THR A 32 -3.47 0.15 2.99
C THR A 32 -4.51 -0.85 3.53
N THR A 33 -4.92 -1.83 2.72
CA THR A 33 -5.91 -2.85 3.06
C THR A 33 -5.45 -3.83 4.13
N ALA A 34 -4.13 -3.86 4.44
CA ALA A 34 -3.58 -4.72 5.48
C ALA A 34 -3.79 -4.19 6.91
N THR A 35 -4.23 -2.93 7.10
CA THR A 35 -4.53 -2.37 8.42
C THR A 35 -5.49 -3.29 9.20
N PRO A 36 -5.18 -3.68 10.48
CA PRO A 36 -5.99 -4.61 11.24
C PRO A 36 -7.35 -4.01 11.62
N VAL A 37 -8.34 -4.84 11.86
CA VAL A 37 -9.70 -4.42 12.26
C VAL A 37 -10.09 -4.97 13.62
N ALA A 38 -10.07 -6.28 13.81
CA ALA A 38 -10.47 -6.89 15.07
C ALA A 38 -9.45 -6.64 16.18
N VAL A 39 -8.16 -6.75 15.84
CA VAL A 39 -7.08 -6.47 16.81
C VAL A 39 -7.00 -4.98 17.11
N ASP A 40 -7.23 -4.09 16.14
CA ASP A 40 -7.33 -2.64 16.36
C ASP A 40 -8.41 -2.28 17.37
N LYS A 41 -9.61 -2.86 17.25
CA LYS A 41 -10.68 -2.70 18.24
C LYS A 41 -10.27 -3.15 19.65
N ALA A 42 -9.51 -4.23 19.76
CA ALA A 42 -9.03 -4.73 21.04
C ALA A 42 -7.93 -3.85 21.63
N ILE A 43 -7.02 -3.34 20.77
CA ILE A 43 -5.99 -2.37 21.17
C ILE A 43 -6.64 -1.09 21.67
N ALA A 44 -7.63 -0.55 20.95
CA ALA A 44 -8.31 0.69 21.32
C ALA A 44 -8.94 0.63 22.72
N LYS A 45 -9.51 -0.53 23.13
CA LYS A 45 -10.06 -0.73 24.48
C LYS A 45 -9.00 -0.67 25.56
N ARG A 46 -7.77 -1.10 25.25
CA ARG A 46 -6.67 -1.21 26.19
C ARG A 46 -5.77 0.03 26.21
N LEU A 47 -5.74 0.76 25.11
CA LEU A 47 -4.82 1.89 24.91
C LEU A 47 -4.90 2.98 26.01
N PRO A 48 -6.07 3.28 26.64
CA PRO A 48 -6.13 4.18 27.79
C PRO A 48 -5.31 3.75 29.02
N GLU A 49 -4.89 2.48 29.09
CA GLU A 49 -4.04 1.97 30.17
C GLU A 49 -2.53 2.10 29.85
N LEU A 50 -2.21 2.50 28.60
CA LEU A 50 -0.85 2.59 28.08
C LEU A 50 -0.45 4.05 27.83
N THR A 51 0.85 4.27 27.76
CA THR A 51 1.44 5.58 27.43
C THR A 51 2.55 5.41 26.40
N ASP A 52 2.75 6.44 25.56
CA ASP A 52 3.87 6.51 24.59
C ASP A 52 3.93 5.32 23.62
N VAL A 53 2.78 4.81 23.17
CA VAL A 53 2.74 3.76 22.16
C VAL A 53 2.89 4.38 20.78
N ASN A 54 3.88 3.94 20.01
CA ASN A 54 4.25 4.51 18.72
C ASN A 54 3.73 3.64 17.59
N PHE A 55 2.61 4.03 16.98
CA PHE A 55 2.06 3.31 15.83
C PHE A 55 2.71 3.77 14.51
N ARG A 56 2.82 2.85 13.57
CA ARG A 56 3.27 3.07 12.19
C ARG A 56 2.27 2.52 11.20
N GLY A 57 2.18 3.17 10.05
CA GLY A 57 1.38 2.72 8.92
C GLY A 57 1.33 3.79 7.84
N GLY A 58 0.44 3.65 6.89
CA GLY A 58 0.23 4.66 5.86
C GLY A 58 -0.89 4.28 4.91
N ILE A 59 -1.41 5.27 4.22
CA ILE A 59 -2.57 5.16 3.32
C ILE A 59 -3.74 4.47 4.04
N LEU A 60 -4.16 5.05 5.17
CA LEU A 60 -5.32 4.55 5.90
C LEU A 60 -6.57 4.65 5.03
N MET A 61 -7.25 3.53 4.83
CA MET A 61 -8.49 3.45 4.04
C MET A 61 -9.74 3.64 4.89
N TRP A 62 -9.62 3.53 6.22
CA TRP A 62 -10.64 3.85 7.22
C TRP A 62 -9.98 4.41 8.47
N VAL A 63 -10.80 5.01 9.33
CA VAL A 63 -10.33 5.56 10.62
C VAL A 63 -10.17 4.40 11.62
N PRO A 64 -8.95 4.06 12.06
CA PRO A 64 -8.73 3.04 13.09
C PRO A 64 -9.46 3.38 14.40
N GLU A 65 -9.83 2.35 15.16
CA GLU A 65 -10.51 2.54 16.45
C GLU A 65 -9.59 3.21 17.49
N ILE A 66 -8.26 2.96 17.40
CA ILE A 66 -7.29 3.65 18.24
C ILE A 66 -7.31 5.19 18.07
N PHE A 67 -7.79 5.72 16.93
CA PHE A 67 -7.94 7.17 16.72
C PHE A 67 -9.18 7.77 17.40
N LYS A 68 -10.12 6.91 17.80
CA LYS A 68 -11.44 7.30 18.34
C LYS A 68 -11.50 7.29 19.86
N ILE A 69 -10.43 6.88 20.54
CA ILE A 69 -10.35 6.90 22.01
C ILE A 69 -10.37 8.34 22.52
N GLU A 70 -10.66 8.50 23.80
CA GLU A 70 -10.55 9.82 24.45
C GLU A 70 -9.07 10.22 24.56
N ASN A 71 -8.74 11.47 24.18
CA ASN A 71 -7.38 12.04 24.24
C ASN A 71 -6.26 11.15 23.66
N PRO A 72 -6.29 10.75 22.38
CA PRO A 72 -5.30 9.83 21.82
C PRO A 72 -3.85 10.28 22.03
N ALA A 73 -3.59 11.60 22.00
CA ALA A 73 -2.26 12.18 22.19
C ALA A 73 -1.62 11.90 23.55
N GLU A 74 -2.41 11.54 24.57
CA GLU A 74 -1.90 11.18 25.90
C GLU A 74 -1.37 9.72 25.93
N HIS A 75 -1.77 8.90 24.98
CA HIS A 75 -1.53 7.46 24.99
C HIS A 75 -0.63 7.01 23.84
N MET A 76 -0.73 7.67 22.68
CA MET A 76 -0.06 7.20 21.48
C MET A 76 0.40 8.31 20.54
N THR A 77 1.28 7.92 19.62
CA THR A 77 1.67 8.70 18.44
C THR A 77 1.44 7.86 17.18
N TRP A 78 0.84 8.43 16.15
CA TRP A 78 0.75 7.83 14.82
C TRP A 78 1.84 8.39 13.91
N ASN A 79 2.79 7.57 13.51
CA ASN A 79 3.90 7.91 12.62
C ASN A 79 3.57 7.42 11.20
N SER A 80 3.05 8.30 10.36
CA SER A 80 2.59 7.92 9.02
C SER A 80 3.67 8.07 7.97
N TRP A 81 3.81 7.03 7.15
CA TRP A 81 4.64 7.08 5.96
C TRP A 81 4.00 7.87 4.80
N HIS A 82 2.69 8.04 4.85
CA HIS A 82 1.93 8.76 3.82
C HIS A 82 0.78 9.54 4.46
N MET A 83 0.59 10.80 4.06
CA MET A 83 -0.42 11.70 4.62
C MET A 83 -1.67 11.77 3.76
N GLY A 84 -2.58 10.81 3.94
CA GLY A 84 -3.94 10.85 3.42
C GLY A 84 -4.87 11.80 4.18
N GLY A 85 -6.14 11.79 3.84
CA GLY A 85 -7.14 12.67 4.48
C GLY A 85 -7.37 12.33 5.96
N ILE A 86 -7.24 11.07 6.34
CA ILE A 86 -7.40 10.59 7.72
C ILE A 86 -6.23 11.06 8.57
N GLU A 87 -5.01 10.82 8.09
CA GLU A 87 -3.78 11.18 8.80
C GLU A 87 -3.63 12.69 8.97
N ARG A 88 -4.02 13.50 7.98
CA ARG A 88 -4.03 14.98 8.11
C ARG A 88 -4.98 15.46 9.20
N LYS A 89 -6.12 14.81 9.38
CA LYS A 89 -7.02 15.12 10.49
C LYS A 89 -6.40 14.75 11.84
N ALA A 90 -5.68 13.64 11.92
CA ALA A 90 -4.97 13.22 13.12
C ALA A 90 -3.80 14.16 13.48
N ILE A 91 -3.08 14.74 12.48
CA ILE A 91 -2.10 15.80 12.71
C ILE A 91 -2.77 17.02 13.35
N ALA A 92 -3.92 17.46 12.84
CA ALA A 92 -4.64 18.60 13.38
C ALA A 92 -5.11 18.37 14.84
N GLN A 93 -5.23 17.11 15.26
CA GLN A 93 -5.55 16.69 16.62
C GLN A 93 -4.31 16.45 17.50
N GLY A 94 -3.10 16.60 16.94
CA GLY A 94 -1.85 16.60 17.70
C GLY A 94 -1.25 15.23 18.02
N PHE A 95 -1.77 14.12 17.46
CA PHE A 95 -1.26 12.77 17.74
C PHE A 95 -0.67 12.04 16.53
N SER A 96 -0.57 12.71 15.37
CA SER A 96 0.04 12.11 14.17
C SER A 96 1.17 12.97 13.64
N TYR A 97 2.19 12.30 13.10
CA TYR A 97 3.36 12.92 12.49
C TYR A 97 3.67 12.27 11.15
N TYR A 98 4.17 13.07 10.22
CA TYR A 98 4.66 12.59 8.93
C TYR A 98 6.11 12.12 9.07
N ALA A 99 6.38 10.89 8.65
CA ALA A 99 7.71 10.33 8.57
C ALA A 99 8.16 10.28 7.08
N PRO A 100 8.83 11.33 6.58
CA PRO A 100 9.18 11.43 5.17
C PRO A 100 10.25 10.42 4.80
N ILE A 101 9.96 9.60 3.80
CA ILE A 101 10.92 8.63 3.24
C ILE A 101 10.60 8.41 1.75
N ARG A 102 11.62 8.12 0.95
CA ARG A 102 11.39 7.59 -0.39
C ARG A 102 10.82 6.18 -0.27
N TYR A 103 9.71 5.90 -0.93
CA TYR A 103 8.99 4.64 -0.74
C TYR A 103 9.84 3.40 -1.06
N SER A 104 10.69 3.45 -2.09
CA SER A 104 11.65 2.36 -2.39
C SER A 104 12.67 2.08 -1.28
N GLU A 105 12.90 3.04 -0.37
CA GLU A 105 13.84 2.89 0.74
C GLU A 105 13.18 2.28 1.99
N LEU A 106 11.88 2.11 1.98
CA LEU A 106 11.13 1.68 3.16
C LEU A 106 11.53 0.28 3.65
N PRO A 107 11.67 -0.76 2.79
CA PRO A 107 12.16 -2.06 3.23
C PRO A 107 13.56 -1.98 3.86
N ARG A 108 14.47 -1.20 3.25
CA ARG A 108 15.81 -0.98 3.79
C ARG A 108 15.76 -0.28 5.15
N TYR A 109 14.89 0.73 5.30
CA TYR A 109 14.72 1.41 6.58
C TYR A 109 14.33 0.43 7.69
N TYR A 110 13.36 -0.47 7.45
CA TYR A 110 13.00 -1.49 8.43
C TYR A 110 14.18 -2.41 8.76
N ARG A 111 14.94 -2.86 7.75
CA ARG A 111 16.07 -3.77 7.93
C ARG A 111 17.27 -3.13 8.61
N GLU A 112 17.56 -1.84 8.37
CA GLU A 112 18.77 -1.16 8.84
C GLU A 112 18.55 -0.20 10.03
N SER A 113 17.34 0.33 10.22
CA SER A 113 17.02 1.24 11.33
C SER A 113 17.26 0.59 12.68
N GLN A 114 17.68 1.38 13.66
CA GLN A 114 17.75 0.95 15.06
C GLN A 114 16.36 0.85 15.71
N THR A 115 15.37 1.59 15.22
CA THR A 115 14.00 1.54 15.70
C THR A 115 13.22 0.47 14.93
N LYS A 116 13.19 -0.73 15.49
CA LYS A 116 12.41 -1.86 14.95
C LYS A 116 11.01 -1.88 15.55
N PRO A 117 9.99 -2.41 14.86
CA PRO A 117 8.71 -2.67 15.49
C PRO A 117 8.84 -3.71 16.62
N ASP A 118 8.24 -3.41 17.76
CA ASP A 118 8.08 -4.40 18.83
C ASP A 118 6.98 -5.38 18.45
N VAL A 119 5.91 -4.87 17.82
CA VAL A 119 4.78 -5.67 17.36
C VAL A 119 4.41 -5.24 15.94
N ALA A 120 4.25 -6.20 15.03
CA ALA A 120 3.53 -6.00 13.78
C ALA A 120 2.17 -6.67 13.86
N VAL A 121 1.13 -5.97 13.42
CA VAL A 121 -0.24 -6.51 13.36
C VAL A 121 -0.92 -6.05 12.08
N PHE A 122 -1.36 -7.00 11.26
CA PHE A 122 -1.93 -6.68 9.95
C PHE A 122 -2.82 -7.81 9.42
N GLN A 123 -3.73 -7.47 8.51
CA GLN A 123 -4.59 -8.44 7.84
C GLN A 123 -3.84 -9.23 6.76
N VAL A 124 -4.22 -10.50 6.63
CA VAL A 124 -3.70 -11.43 5.62
C VAL A 124 -4.81 -12.31 5.07
N SER A 125 -4.54 -13.02 3.96
CA SER A 125 -5.43 -14.09 3.47
C SER A 125 -5.48 -15.28 4.43
N PRO A 126 -6.43 -16.21 4.30
CA PRO A 126 -6.33 -17.52 4.92
C PRO A 126 -5.01 -18.22 4.59
N MET A 127 -4.51 -19.02 5.53
CA MET A 127 -3.30 -19.81 5.34
C MET A 127 -3.51 -20.87 4.24
N ASP A 128 -2.54 -21.01 3.36
CA ASP A 128 -2.54 -22.04 2.32
C ASP A 128 -2.09 -23.42 2.86
N GLU A 129 -2.10 -24.42 1.99
CA GLU A 129 -1.70 -25.79 2.32
C GLU A 129 -0.19 -25.95 2.63
N HIS A 130 0.61 -24.94 2.27
CA HIS A 130 2.05 -24.89 2.51
C HIS A 130 2.43 -24.04 3.73
N GLY A 131 1.45 -23.49 4.45
CA GLY A 131 1.65 -22.72 5.66
C GLY A 131 1.92 -21.22 5.42
N PHE A 132 1.61 -20.69 4.24
CA PHE A 132 1.78 -19.28 3.93
C PHE A 132 0.48 -18.49 4.08
N PHE A 133 0.61 -17.28 4.63
CA PHE A 133 -0.40 -16.22 4.60
C PHE A 133 0.02 -15.20 3.55
N ASN A 134 -0.88 -14.86 2.64
CA ASN A 134 -0.61 -13.88 1.60
C ASN A 134 -0.96 -12.46 2.09
N PHE A 135 -0.12 -11.47 1.77
CA PHE A 135 -0.35 -10.06 2.15
C PHE A 135 -1.46 -9.39 1.33
N GLY A 136 -2.14 -10.15 0.46
CA GLY A 136 -3.11 -9.60 -0.46
C GLY A 136 -2.45 -8.65 -1.47
N PRO A 137 -3.10 -7.53 -1.80
CA PRO A 137 -2.55 -6.62 -2.80
C PRO A 137 -1.39 -5.74 -2.27
N ASN A 138 -0.67 -6.16 -1.20
CA ASN A 138 0.29 -5.30 -0.49
C ASN A 138 1.62 -6.01 -0.18
N ALA A 139 2.35 -6.51 -1.17
CA ALA A 139 3.72 -6.97 -0.92
C ALA A 139 4.57 -5.81 -0.36
N SER A 140 4.60 -4.69 -1.06
CA SER A 140 5.14 -3.41 -0.57
C SER A 140 6.44 -3.58 0.25
N HIS A 141 6.37 -3.41 1.55
CA HIS A 141 7.47 -3.57 2.52
C HIS A 141 7.13 -4.59 3.61
N MET A 142 6.06 -5.36 3.44
CA MET A 142 5.51 -6.22 4.50
C MET A 142 6.46 -7.34 4.93
N ALA A 143 7.24 -7.91 4.01
CA ALA A 143 8.26 -8.90 4.36
C ALA A 143 9.30 -8.30 5.32
N ALA A 144 9.78 -7.09 5.04
CA ALA A 144 10.74 -6.39 5.92
C ALA A 144 10.13 -6.06 7.31
N VAL A 145 8.83 -5.75 7.37
CA VAL A 145 8.11 -5.59 8.65
C VAL A 145 8.13 -6.90 9.43
N CYS A 146 7.78 -8.04 8.79
CA CYS A 146 7.80 -9.35 9.43
C CYS A 146 9.20 -9.76 9.91
N GLU A 147 10.23 -9.54 9.08
CA GLU A 147 11.62 -9.89 9.39
C GLU A 147 12.18 -9.14 10.60
N THR A 148 11.72 -7.93 10.84
CA THR A 148 12.33 -7.02 11.81
C THR A 148 11.51 -6.83 13.08
N SER A 149 10.27 -7.26 13.11
CA SER A 149 9.40 -7.18 14.28
C SER A 149 9.73 -8.25 15.31
N LYS A 150 9.62 -7.91 16.59
CA LYS A 150 9.83 -8.88 17.69
C LYS A 150 8.66 -9.85 17.84
N VAL A 151 7.45 -9.38 17.56
CA VAL A 151 6.21 -10.17 17.58
C VAL A 151 5.43 -9.89 16.31
N VAL A 152 5.06 -10.93 15.59
CA VAL A 152 4.25 -10.84 14.36
C VAL A 152 2.87 -11.43 14.61
N ILE A 153 1.84 -10.61 14.48
CA ILE A 153 0.43 -10.96 14.64
C ILE A 153 -0.26 -10.82 13.30
N VAL A 154 -0.87 -11.87 12.82
CA VAL A 154 -1.69 -11.83 11.61
C VAL A 154 -3.17 -11.91 11.95
N GLU A 155 -3.96 -11.03 11.36
CA GLU A 155 -5.41 -11.06 11.41
C GLU A 155 -5.93 -11.66 10.09
N VAL A 156 -6.46 -12.86 10.15
CA VAL A 156 -6.94 -13.58 8.97
C VAL A 156 -8.26 -12.98 8.51
N ASN A 157 -8.35 -12.67 7.22
CA ASN A 157 -9.56 -12.20 6.56
C ASN A 157 -9.84 -13.02 5.31
N GLU A 158 -10.94 -13.76 5.29
CA GLU A 158 -11.35 -14.60 4.16
C GLU A 158 -11.62 -13.81 2.87
N ASN A 159 -11.90 -12.51 2.98
CA ASN A 159 -12.08 -11.62 1.85
C ASN A 159 -10.77 -11.07 1.27
N MET A 160 -9.62 -11.31 1.93
CA MET A 160 -8.33 -10.86 1.41
C MET A 160 -7.95 -11.65 0.16
N PRO A 161 -7.75 -11.00 -1.00
CA PRO A 161 -7.36 -11.71 -2.21
C PRO A 161 -5.96 -12.31 -2.07
N VAL A 162 -5.76 -13.46 -2.68
CA VAL A 162 -4.43 -14.07 -2.82
C VAL A 162 -3.76 -13.49 -4.06
N CYS A 163 -2.77 -12.66 -3.87
CA CYS A 163 -2.04 -12.00 -4.95
C CYS A 163 -0.69 -12.66 -5.17
N PHE A 164 -0.47 -13.17 -6.38
CA PHE A 164 0.79 -13.83 -6.71
C PHE A 164 1.92 -12.82 -6.87
N GLY A 165 3.12 -13.21 -6.50
CA GLY A 165 4.34 -12.40 -6.60
C GLY A 165 5.53 -13.24 -7.01
N GLY A 166 6.06 -14.04 -6.11
CA GLY A 166 7.15 -14.97 -6.32
C GLY A 166 8.36 -14.75 -5.43
N THR A 167 8.34 -13.71 -4.59
CA THR A 167 9.43 -13.46 -3.64
C THR A 167 8.94 -13.09 -2.25
N GLU A 168 8.20 -12.01 -2.09
CA GLU A 168 7.84 -11.42 -0.80
C GLU A 168 6.32 -11.14 -0.69
N GLU A 169 5.48 -11.95 -1.31
CA GLU A 169 4.02 -11.76 -1.32
C GLU A 169 3.30 -12.31 -0.09
N GLY A 170 4.02 -12.93 0.84
CA GLY A 170 3.42 -13.53 2.02
C GLY A 170 4.41 -13.88 3.13
N VAL A 171 3.89 -14.35 4.25
CA VAL A 171 4.65 -14.80 5.42
C VAL A 171 4.31 -16.25 5.75
N HIS A 172 5.35 -17.05 6.02
CA HIS A 172 5.17 -18.44 6.46
C HIS A 172 4.83 -18.49 7.95
N ILE A 173 3.97 -19.40 8.36
CA ILE A 173 3.49 -19.56 9.75
C ILE A 173 4.62 -19.71 10.76
N SER A 174 5.81 -20.16 10.39
CA SER A 174 6.98 -20.23 11.30
C SER A 174 7.47 -18.86 11.77
N HIS A 175 7.16 -17.80 11.01
CA HIS A 175 7.52 -16.41 11.32
C HIS A 175 6.35 -15.61 11.91
N VAL A 176 5.23 -16.25 12.21
CA VAL A 176 4.06 -15.66 12.85
C VAL A 176 4.01 -16.13 14.30
N ASP A 177 3.81 -15.22 15.24
CA ASP A 177 3.72 -15.55 16.67
C ASP A 177 2.27 -15.79 17.10
N MET A 178 1.33 -15.00 16.59
CA MET A 178 -0.09 -15.09 16.93
C MET A 178 -0.96 -14.95 15.68
N ILE A 179 -2.04 -15.71 15.66
CA ILE A 179 -3.05 -15.69 14.61
C ILE A 179 -4.38 -15.28 15.26
N VAL A 180 -5.07 -14.33 14.65
CA VAL A 180 -6.42 -13.91 15.05
C VAL A 180 -7.34 -14.13 13.85
N GLU A 181 -8.43 -14.85 14.06
CA GLU A 181 -9.54 -14.91 13.11
C GLU A 181 -10.43 -13.71 13.36
N GLY A 182 -10.49 -12.80 12.39
CA GLY A 182 -11.25 -11.56 12.50
C GLY A 182 -12.72 -11.70 12.06
N ASP A 183 -13.41 -10.58 11.99
CA ASP A 183 -14.83 -10.52 11.57
C ASP A 183 -15.01 -10.67 10.04
N ASN A 184 -13.94 -10.93 9.30
CA ASN A 184 -13.90 -11.01 7.84
C ASN A 184 -14.56 -9.80 7.15
N PRO A 185 -14.15 -8.56 7.45
CA PRO A 185 -14.73 -7.39 6.81
C PRO A 185 -14.47 -7.42 5.30
N ALA A 186 -15.37 -6.83 4.53
CA ALA A 186 -15.07 -6.57 3.12
C ALA A 186 -13.78 -5.74 3.01
N ILE A 187 -12.96 -6.03 2.01
CA ILE A 187 -11.75 -5.23 1.77
C ILE A 187 -12.17 -3.80 1.45
N ALA A 188 -11.55 -2.85 2.13
CA ALA A 188 -11.88 -1.44 1.97
C ALA A 188 -11.61 -0.99 0.53
N GLU A 189 -12.59 -0.32 -0.05
CA GLU A 189 -12.47 0.21 -1.39
C GLU A 189 -11.92 1.65 -1.33
N MET A 190 -10.95 1.92 -2.19
CA MET A 190 -10.56 3.30 -2.46
C MET A 190 -11.59 3.85 -3.45
N GLY A 191 -12.57 4.60 -2.93
CA GLY A 191 -13.66 5.13 -3.71
C GLY A 191 -13.16 5.82 -4.97
N GLY A 192 -13.85 5.60 -6.08
CA GLY A 192 -13.55 6.27 -7.34
C GLY A 192 -13.47 7.78 -7.09
N GLY A 193 -12.36 8.38 -7.44
CA GLY A 193 -12.17 9.83 -7.33
C GLY A 193 -13.30 10.59 -8.02
N ALA A 194 -13.34 11.91 -7.84
CA ALA A 194 -14.30 12.76 -8.56
C ALA A 194 -14.31 12.39 -10.06
N ALA A 195 -15.48 12.46 -10.68
CA ALA A 195 -15.60 12.27 -12.12
C ALA A 195 -14.60 13.18 -12.83
N ALA A 196 -13.97 12.66 -13.89
CA ALA A 196 -13.00 13.43 -14.67
C ALA A 196 -13.67 14.69 -15.23
N THR A 197 -13.05 15.83 -14.98
CA THR A 197 -13.48 17.13 -15.50
C THR A 197 -13.19 17.25 -17.01
N ASP A 198 -13.74 18.26 -17.67
CA ASP A 198 -13.40 18.54 -19.08
C ASP A 198 -11.90 18.82 -19.25
N VAL A 199 -11.26 19.43 -18.25
CA VAL A 199 -9.81 19.65 -18.24
C VAL A 199 -9.07 18.31 -18.15
N ASP A 200 -9.47 17.42 -17.26
CA ASP A 200 -8.88 16.07 -17.15
C ASP A 200 -8.98 15.32 -18.49
N GLN A 201 -10.12 15.41 -19.17
CA GLN A 201 -10.34 14.78 -20.47
C GLN A 201 -9.45 15.38 -21.55
N ALA A 202 -9.26 16.69 -21.55
CA ALA A 202 -8.38 17.37 -22.51
C ALA A 202 -6.92 16.96 -22.30
N VAL A 203 -6.45 16.99 -21.05
CA VAL A 203 -5.09 16.55 -20.67
C VAL A 203 -4.88 15.07 -21.02
N ALA A 204 -5.85 14.21 -20.71
CA ALA A 204 -5.76 12.78 -21.00
C ALA A 204 -5.62 12.48 -22.51
N LYS A 205 -6.24 13.28 -23.39
CA LYS A 205 -6.07 13.15 -24.85
C LYS A 205 -4.64 13.48 -25.29
N LEU A 206 -4.06 14.57 -24.77
CA LEU A 206 -2.67 14.94 -25.07
C LEU A 206 -1.69 13.85 -24.59
N ILE A 207 -1.92 13.29 -23.39
CA ILE A 207 -1.09 12.19 -22.88
C ILE A 207 -1.21 10.95 -23.76
N LEU A 208 -2.42 10.61 -24.24
CA LEU A 208 -2.62 9.45 -25.08
C LEU A 208 -1.80 9.51 -26.38
N GLU A 209 -1.64 10.71 -26.96
CA GLU A 209 -0.87 10.94 -28.19
C GLU A 209 0.62 10.63 -28.01
N GLU A 210 1.14 10.70 -26.79
CA GLU A 210 2.53 10.42 -26.46
C GLU A 210 2.82 8.95 -26.14
N ILE A 211 1.77 8.11 -25.97
CA ILE A 211 1.94 6.71 -25.56
C ILE A 211 2.16 5.83 -26.83
N PRO A 212 3.34 5.23 -27.00
CA PRO A 212 3.56 4.31 -28.11
C PRO A 212 3.04 2.90 -27.81
N ASP A 213 2.85 2.10 -28.83
CA ASP A 213 2.66 0.65 -28.70
C ASP A 213 3.80 0.01 -27.91
N GLY A 214 3.47 -0.86 -26.98
CA GLY A 214 4.45 -1.55 -26.13
C GLY A 214 5.00 -0.70 -24.98
N ALA A 215 4.45 0.50 -24.72
CA ALA A 215 4.81 1.28 -23.56
C ALA A 215 4.57 0.49 -22.27
N CYS A 216 5.50 0.60 -21.31
CA CYS A 216 5.35 0.07 -19.97
C CYS A 216 4.84 1.17 -19.03
N LEU A 217 3.63 1.02 -18.51
CA LEU A 217 2.91 2.11 -17.86
C LEU A 217 2.97 2.04 -16.34
N GLN A 218 3.09 3.21 -15.72
CA GLN A 218 2.72 3.51 -14.35
C GLN A 218 1.67 4.63 -14.37
N LEU A 219 0.57 4.43 -13.65
CA LEU A 219 -0.52 5.39 -13.52
C LEU A 219 -0.72 5.76 -12.05
N GLY A 220 -0.95 7.04 -11.78
CA GLY A 220 -1.41 7.53 -10.49
C GLY A 220 -2.91 7.29 -10.25
N ILE A 221 -3.43 7.93 -9.21
CA ILE A 221 -4.87 7.95 -8.84
C ILE A 221 -5.48 9.34 -9.10
N GLY A 222 -6.80 9.38 -9.27
CA GLY A 222 -7.55 10.62 -9.42
C GLY A 222 -8.23 10.74 -10.79
N GLY A 223 -8.90 11.88 -11.03
CA GLY A 223 -9.72 12.11 -12.21
C GLY A 223 -8.94 12.00 -13.53
N MET A 224 -7.77 12.65 -13.59
CA MET A 224 -6.95 12.65 -14.80
C MET A 224 -6.35 11.26 -15.12
N PRO A 225 -5.68 10.52 -14.22
CA PRO A 225 -5.21 9.16 -14.49
C PRO A 225 -6.33 8.20 -14.86
N ASN A 226 -7.51 8.33 -14.26
CA ASN A 226 -8.68 7.53 -14.64
C ASN A 226 -9.15 7.84 -16.07
N ALA A 227 -9.14 9.12 -16.46
CA ALA A 227 -9.46 9.53 -17.82
C ALA A 227 -8.46 8.97 -18.82
N VAL A 228 -7.16 9.02 -18.52
CA VAL A 228 -6.09 8.42 -19.36
C VAL A 228 -6.35 6.91 -19.52
N GLY A 229 -6.58 6.19 -18.44
CA GLY A 229 -6.87 4.75 -18.47
C GLY A 229 -8.09 4.41 -19.33
N ALA A 230 -9.17 5.18 -19.20
CA ALA A 230 -10.38 5.00 -20.00
C ALA A 230 -10.16 5.26 -21.49
N LEU A 231 -9.31 6.23 -21.86
CA LEU A 231 -8.95 6.49 -23.24
C LEU A 231 -8.05 5.38 -23.81
N ILE A 232 -7.04 4.93 -23.04
CA ILE A 232 -6.17 3.80 -23.43
C ILE A 232 -7.01 2.55 -23.72
N ALA A 233 -7.97 2.21 -22.85
CA ALA A 233 -8.83 1.05 -23.04
C ALA A 233 -9.63 1.09 -24.36
N LYS A 234 -9.95 2.28 -24.86
CA LYS A 234 -10.69 2.51 -26.11
C LYS A 234 -9.80 2.76 -27.33
N SER A 235 -8.51 2.96 -27.15
CA SER A 235 -7.55 3.27 -28.20
C SER A 235 -7.16 2.05 -29.03
N ASP A 236 -6.38 2.27 -30.08
CA ASP A 236 -5.77 1.21 -30.90
C ASP A 236 -4.41 0.75 -30.38
N LEU A 237 -3.97 1.22 -29.21
CA LEU A 237 -2.70 0.83 -28.58
C LEU A 237 -2.63 -0.68 -28.34
N LYS A 238 -1.42 -1.23 -28.48
CA LYS A 238 -1.15 -2.68 -28.39
C LYS A 238 0.08 -2.97 -27.55
N ASP A 239 0.09 -4.19 -27.02
CA ASP A 239 1.24 -4.79 -26.33
C ASP A 239 1.76 -3.97 -25.13
N LEU A 240 0.88 -3.23 -24.47
CA LEU A 240 1.25 -2.45 -23.30
C LEU A 240 1.77 -3.35 -22.17
N GLY A 241 2.69 -2.84 -21.38
CA GLY A 241 3.16 -3.44 -20.15
C GLY A 241 2.69 -2.65 -18.94
N VAL A 242 2.75 -3.28 -17.76
CA VAL A 242 2.52 -2.62 -16.48
C VAL A 242 3.71 -2.86 -15.56
N HIS A 243 4.24 -1.77 -15.03
CA HIS A 243 5.19 -1.75 -13.93
C HIS A 243 4.89 -0.48 -13.12
N THR A 244 4.21 -0.63 -12.03
CA THR A 244 3.59 0.50 -11.33
C THR A 244 3.80 0.40 -9.82
N GLU A 245 3.89 1.53 -9.15
CA GLU A 245 3.85 1.56 -7.69
C GLU A 245 2.50 1.04 -7.19
N MET A 246 1.42 1.65 -7.64
CA MET A 246 0.06 1.32 -7.25
C MET A 246 -0.70 0.72 -8.43
N TYR A 247 -1.30 -0.45 -8.23
CA TYR A 247 -2.24 -1.02 -9.18
C TYR A 247 -3.63 -0.43 -8.94
N VAL A 248 -4.23 0.14 -9.98
CA VAL A 248 -5.50 0.87 -9.93
C VAL A 248 -6.55 0.29 -10.88
N ASP A 249 -7.83 0.59 -10.66
CA ASP A 249 -8.94 0.08 -11.49
C ASP A 249 -8.76 0.35 -13.00
N ALA A 250 -8.10 1.44 -13.36
CA ALA A 250 -7.80 1.77 -14.75
C ALA A 250 -7.02 0.65 -15.48
N PHE A 251 -6.08 -0.01 -14.79
CA PHE A 251 -5.34 -1.13 -15.39
C PHE A 251 -6.24 -2.34 -15.63
N VAL A 252 -7.22 -2.59 -14.76
CA VAL A 252 -8.21 -3.66 -14.98
C VAL A 252 -9.01 -3.40 -16.26
N ASP A 253 -9.42 -2.17 -16.50
CA ASP A 253 -10.16 -1.80 -17.72
C ASP A 253 -9.30 -1.94 -18.97
N ILE A 254 -8.04 -1.51 -18.92
CA ILE A 254 -7.08 -1.65 -20.03
C ILE A 254 -6.78 -3.13 -20.31
N ALA A 255 -6.61 -3.95 -19.27
CA ALA A 255 -6.37 -5.39 -19.38
C ALA A 255 -7.59 -6.11 -20.00
N ASN A 256 -8.80 -5.82 -19.49
CA ASN A 256 -10.03 -6.39 -20.03
C ASN A 256 -10.30 -5.98 -21.49
N ALA A 257 -9.79 -4.84 -21.91
CA ALA A 257 -9.80 -4.42 -23.32
C ALA A 257 -8.74 -5.13 -24.19
N GLY A 258 -7.94 -6.04 -23.61
CA GLY A 258 -6.91 -6.81 -24.32
C GLY A 258 -5.69 -5.99 -24.74
N LYS A 259 -5.43 -4.86 -24.08
CA LYS A 259 -4.33 -3.95 -24.44
C LYS A 259 -3.02 -4.28 -23.73
N ILE A 260 -3.09 -4.98 -22.58
CA ILE A 260 -1.92 -5.35 -21.77
C ILE A 260 -1.53 -6.79 -22.10
N THR A 261 -0.37 -6.96 -22.71
CA THR A 261 0.23 -8.28 -22.95
C THR A 261 1.56 -8.44 -22.21
N GLY A 262 2.22 -7.32 -21.89
CA GLY A 262 3.57 -7.33 -21.33
C GLY A 262 4.63 -7.94 -22.26
N ALA A 263 4.30 -8.22 -23.51
CA ALA A 263 5.17 -8.96 -24.44
C ALA A 263 6.45 -8.21 -24.79
N ARG A 264 6.40 -6.87 -24.78
CA ARG A 264 7.53 -6.01 -25.11
C ARG A 264 8.34 -5.54 -23.90
N LYS A 265 7.97 -5.94 -22.67
CA LYS A 265 8.79 -5.65 -21.48
C LYS A 265 10.15 -6.33 -21.60
N ASN A 266 11.20 -5.66 -21.11
CA ASN A 266 12.57 -6.21 -21.07
C ASN A 266 12.72 -7.22 -19.92
N ILE A 267 12.10 -6.92 -18.78
CA ILE A 267 12.04 -7.76 -17.58
C ILE A 267 10.58 -8.09 -17.25
N ASP A 268 10.34 -9.15 -16.50
CA ASP A 268 9.00 -9.60 -16.09
C ASP A 268 8.01 -9.67 -17.26
N LYS A 269 8.43 -10.27 -18.38
CA LYS A 269 7.60 -10.39 -19.59
C LYS A 269 6.28 -11.10 -19.27
N GLY A 270 5.17 -10.53 -19.76
CA GLY A 270 3.84 -11.06 -19.54
C GLY A 270 3.32 -10.85 -18.10
N ARG A 271 4.02 -10.09 -17.28
CA ARG A 271 3.60 -9.78 -15.89
C ARG A 271 3.26 -8.31 -15.73
N GLN A 272 2.20 -8.06 -14.99
CA GLN A 272 1.76 -6.75 -14.52
C GLN A 272 2.29 -6.56 -13.10
N VAL A 273 3.41 -5.82 -12.98
CA VAL A 273 4.16 -5.68 -11.72
C VAL A 273 3.66 -4.49 -10.93
N TYR A 274 3.47 -4.65 -9.62
CA TYR A 274 3.04 -3.57 -8.73
C TYR A 274 3.51 -3.78 -7.28
N ALA A 275 3.69 -2.70 -6.52
CA ALA A 275 4.06 -2.77 -5.10
C ALA A 275 2.83 -2.96 -4.21
N PHE A 276 1.75 -2.27 -4.50
CA PHE A 276 0.47 -2.46 -3.83
C PHE A 276 -0.70 -2.13 -4.76
N GLY A 277 -1.87 -2.65 -4.45
CA GLY A 277 -3.11 -2.38 -5.17
C GLY A 277 -4.17 -1.79 -4.25
N ALA A 278 -4.83 -0.72 -4.69
CA ALA A 278 -6.01 -0.20 -4.02
C ALA A 278 -6.99 0.38 -5.05
N GLY A 279 -8.25 0.02 -4.91
CA GLY A 279 -9.30 0.39 -5.84
C GLY A 279 -10.64 -0.14 -5.37
N THR A 280 -11.50 -0.49 -6.32
CA THR A 280 -12.81 -1.07 -6.04
C THR A 280 -12.72 -2.60 -5.94
N LYS A 281 -13.82 -3.24 -5.55
CA LYS A 281 -13.93 -4.70 -5.55
C LYS A 281 -13.53 -5.34 -6.89
N LYS A 282 -13.79 -4.65 -8.01
CA LYS A 282 -13.38 -5.09 -9.36
C LYS A 282 -11.87 -5.34 -9.43
N LEU A 283 -11.06 -4.46 -8.86
CA LEU A 283 -9.61 -4.60 -8.80
C LEU A 283 -9.21 -5.82 -7.96
N TYR A 284 -9.77 -5.97 -6.78
CA TYR A 284 -9.43 -7.09 -5.89
C TYR A 284 -9.81 -8.44 -6.48
N ASP A 285 -10.97 -8.52 -7.13
CA ASP A 285 -11.40 -9.72 -7.87
C ASP A 285 -10.44 -10.04 -9.04
N TYR A 286 -9.95 -9.01 -9.75
CA TYR A 286 -9.01 -9.17 -10.85
C TYR A 286 -7.63 -9.65 -10.39
N LEU A 287 -7.13 -9.13 -9.27
CA LEU A 287 -5.83 -9.51 -8.71
C LEU A 287 -5.84 -10.91 -8.08
N ASN A 288 -7.01 -11.36 -7.59
CA ASN A 288 -7.12 -12.62 -6.86
C ASN A 288 -6.73 -13.83 -7.72
N LYS A 289 -5.64 -14.50 -7.34
CA LYS A 289 -5.09 -15.69 -8.02
C LYS A 289 -4.83 -15.46 -9.51
N ASN A 290 -4.53 -14.24 -9.91
CA ASN A 290 -4.25 -13.90 -11.30
C ASN A 290 -2.75 -14.06 -11.58
N PRO A 291 -2.34 -15.06 -12.40
CA PRO A 291 -0.93 -15.30 -12.69
C PRO A 291 -0.29 -14.23 -13.60
N GLU A 292 -1.07 -13.37 -14.24
CA GLU A 292 -0.54 -12.25 -15.03
C GLU A 292 -0.09 -11.09 -14.13
N CYS A 293 -0.59 -11.04 -12.89
CA CYS A 293 -0.27 -10.00 -11.93
C CYS A 293 0.88 -10.45 -11.02
N MET A 294 1.78 -9.53 -10.68
CA MET A 294 2.94 -9.77 -9.83
C MET A 294 3.01 -8.72 -8.73
N SER A 295 2.55 -9.08 -7.53
CA SER A 295 2.76 -8.31 -6.32
C SER A 295 4.21 -8.43 -5.90
N ALA A 296 4.95 -7.32 -5.84
CA ALA A 296 6.39 -7.33 -5.62
C ALA A 296 6.79 -6.32 -4.54
N PRO A 297 7.93 -6.49 -3.85
CA PRO A 297 8.39 -5.53 -2.86
C PRO A 297 8.69 -4.18 -3.51
N VAL A 298 8.51 -3.11 -2.74
CA VAL A 298 8.62 -1.75 -3.27
C VAL A 298 10.05 -1.34 -3.61
N ASP A 299 11.04 -1.94 -2.97
CA ASP A 299 12.46 -1.78 -3.32
C ASP A 299 12.85 -2.50 -4.62
N TYR A 300 11.92 -3.29 -5.20
CA TYR A 300 12.01 -3.78 -6.57
C TYR A 300 11.22 -2.90 -7.54
N THR A 301 9.94 -2.64 -7.25
CA THR A 301 9.06 -1.90 -8.18
C THR A 301 9.50 -0.46 -8.40
N ASN A 302 9.97 0.20 -7.33
CA ASN A 302 10.36 1.62 -7.34
C ASN A 302 11.88 1.81 -7.40
N ASP A 303 12.65 0.73 -7.62
CA ASP A 303 14.10 0.83 -7.76
C ASP A 303 14.47 1.44 -9.12
N VAL A 304 15.38 2.41 -9.09
CA VAL A 304 15.84 3.12 -10.30
C VAL A 304 16.47 2.16 -11.30
N ARG A 305 17.17 1.11 -10.84
CA ARG A 305 17.82 0.12 -11.72
C ARG A 305 16.77 -0.74 -12.42
N THR A 306 15.73 -1.16 -11.69
CA THR A 306 14.61 -1.94 -12.23
C THR A 306 13.84 -1.12 -13.26
N ILE A 307 13.49 0.12 -12.93
CA ILE A 307 12.76 1.02 -13.84
C ILE A 307 13.59 1.34 -15.08
N SER A 308 14.89 1.63 -14.93
CA SER A 308 15.77 1.95 -16.05
C SER A 308 16.03 0.77 -17.00
N ALA A 309 15.72 -0.45 -16.60
CA ALA A 309 15.80 -1.63 -17.45
C ALA A 309 14.57 -1.81 -18.37
N LEU A 310 13.53 -0.98 -18.18
CA LEU A 310 12.29 -1.04 -18.97
C LEU A 310 12.33 -0.03 -20.11
N ASP A 311 12.35 -0.52 -21.34
CA ASP A 311 12.21 0.33 -22.52
C ASP A 311 10.80 0.92 -22.58
N ASN A 312 10.69 2.17 -23.06
CA ASN A 312 9.42 2.90 -23.18
C ASN A 312 8.61 2.93 -21.86
N PHE A 313 9.31 3.04 -20.73
CA PHE A 313 8.64 3.24 -19.46
C PHE A 313 8.05 4.65 -19.36
N MET A 314 6.77 4.73 -19.06
CA MET A 314 6.03 5.99 -18.94
C MET A 314 5.34 6.06 -17.59
N SER A 315 5.77 7.04 -16.78
CA SER A 315 5.18 7.33 -15.47
C SER A 315 4.27 8.54 -15.56
N ILE A 316 2.99 8.35 -15.30
CA ILE A 316 1.95 9.37 -15.43
C ILE A 316 1.37 9.66 -14.06
N ASN A 317 1.69 10.84 -13.53
CA ASN A 317 1.28 11.27 -12.20
C ASN A 317 0.79 12.71 -12.22
N ASN A 318 -0.01 13.08 -11.21
CA ASN A 318 -0.38 14.45 -10.97
C ASN A 318 0.77 15.23 -10.32
N ALA A 319 0.87 16.50 -10.65
CA ALA A 319 1.71 17.46 -9.94
C ALA A 319 0.84 18.35 -9.04
N VAL A 320 1.43 18.87 -7.96
CA VAL A 320 0.79 19.85 -7.08
C VAL A 320 0.93 21.24 -7.70
N ASP A 321 2.14 21.59 -8.11
CA ASP A 321 2.45 22.85 -8.78
C ASP A 321 3.70 22.74 -9.67
N LEU A 322 3.95 23.75 -10.45
CA LEU A 322 5.07 23.90 -11.37
C LEU A 322 5.59 25.34 -11.30
N ASP A 323 6.88 25.53 -11.10
CA ASP A 323 7.46 26.86 -11.13
C ASP A 323 7.79 27.35 -12.56
N LEU A 324 8.15 28.63 -12.68
CA LEU A 324 8.49 29.25 -13.95
C LEU A 324 9.80 28.71 -14.59
N PHE A 325 10.57 27.94 -13.85
CA PHE A 325 11.79 27.28 -14.31
C PHE A 325 11.56 25.84 -14.77
N GLY A 326 10.30 25.36 -14.73
CA GLY A 326 9.96 24.01 -15.11
C GLY A 326 10.19 22.96 -14.01
N GLN A 327 10.41 23.37 -12.76
CA GLN A 327 10.52 22.44 -11.65
C GLN A 327 9.14 21.99 -11.20
N VAL A 328 8.93 20.69 -11.19
CA VAL A 328 7.65 20.06 -10.83
C VAL A 328 7.66 19.64 -9.36
N ASN A 329 6.69 20.13 -8.61
CA ASN A 329 6.40 19.64 -7.26
C ASN A 329 5.28 18.58 -7.33
N ALA A 330 5.63 17.34 -7.09
CA ALA A 330 4.69 16.22 -7.02
C ALA A 330 4.47 15.73 -5.57
N CYS A 331 4.98 16.46 -4.59
CA CYS A 331 4.90 16.13 -3.17
C CYS A 331 3.87 17.00 -2.43
N LEU A 332 4.01 17.17 -1.15
CA LEU A 332 3.11 17.98 -0.33
C LEU A 332 3.46 19.47 -0.43
N LEU A 333 2.44 20.34 -0.44
CA LEU A 333 2.57 21.79 -0.55
C LEU A 333 3.57 22.41 0.46
N TYR A 334 3.71 21.85 1.64
CA TYR A 334 4.60 22.34 2.69
C TYR A 334 5.95 21.63 2.77
N THR A 335 6.20 20.61 1.95
CA THR A 335 7.47 19.83 1.95
C THR A 335 8.42 20.20 0.83
N SER A 336 8.00 21.09 -0.07
CA SER A 336 8.88 21.69 -1.08
C SER A 336 9.23 23.10 -0.64
N PRO A 337 10.28 23.28 0.19
CA PRO A 337 10.74 24.61 0.48
C PRO A 337 11.27 25.23 -0.82
N SER A 338 10.48 26.10 -1.42
CA SER A 338 11.07 27.04 -2.38
C SER A 338 12.12 27.84 -1.63
N PRO A 339 13.32 28.07 -2.19
CA PRO A 339 14.30 28.99 -1.59
C PRO A 339 13.72 30.39 -1.32
N ARG A 340 12.53 30.71 -1.84
CA ARG A 340 11.80 31.95 -1.64
C ARG A 340 10.85 31.92 -0.43
N ASP A 341 10.43 30.74 0.03
CA ASP A 341 9.50 30.62 1.17
C ASP A 341 10.20 30.81 2.52
N SER A 342 11.52 30.71 2.57
CA SER A 342 12.34 30.96 3.76
C SER A 342 12.47 32.45 4.13
N THR A 343 11.93 33.35 3.33
CA THR A 343 12.03 34.81 3.55
C THR A 343 10.70 35.48 3.91
N SER A 344 9.64 34.72 4.09
CA SER A 344 8.30 35.22 4.39
C SER A 344 7.79 34.82 5.80
N SER A 345 8.67 34.71 6.77
CA SER A 345 8.31 34.58 8.19
C SER A 345 8.73 35.79 8.97
#